data_81cba1d8ce2e2329f1ae6a8163b65dbf
#
_entry.id   81cba1d8ce2e2329f1ae6a8163b65dbf
#
_cell.length_a   1.000
_cell.length_b   1.000
_cell.length_c   1.000
_cell.angle_alpha   90.00
_cell.angle_beta   90.00
_cell.angle_gamma   90.00
#
_symmetry.space_group_name_H-M   'P 1'
#
loop_
_entity.id
_entity.type
_entity.pdbx_description
1 polymer ?
#
loop_
_entity_poly.entity_id
_entity_poly.type
_entity_poly.pdbx_seq_one_letter_code
_entity_poly.pdbx_strand_id
1 'polypeptide(L)'
;MSNLIRGISENGGVVFCGVDSTEVVRTAEQLHHTSATCSAALGRLLTGASLMGSMLKDDGDSITLRVAGGGPTGTVVACTDGTGNVKGCIDHPLVELPLKANGHLDVGGAVGKNGVLTVIRDNRLQKEPTVGQVPLVSGEIAEDLTAYYAYSEQVPTVCALGVLVDTDLTIACAGGFLLQLLPGATDAEITQLEQNIAAMPSVTELLREGKTPEDMMNLALAGFNPNVLDEREVQYKCDCSAERTEEMLLSLGRKELEKLRDVDPDCEVVCHFCHTKYHFDLNQLVEKAAYKKEAAEEPNENA
;
A
#
# COMPACT_ATOMS: atom_id res chain seq x y z
N MET A 1 -16.85 -1.21 7.83
CA MET A 1 -16.41 -0.28 6.75
C MET A 1 -15.13 0.34 7.24
N SER A 2 -14.12 0.41 6.38
CA SER A 2 -12.85 1.06 6.71
C SER A 2 -13.00 2.57 6.54
N ASN A 3 -12.65 3.33 7.57
CA ASN A 3 -12.81 4.78 7.61
C ASN A 3 -11.44 5.47 7.71
N LEU A 4 -11.21 6.45 6.85
CA LEU A 4 -10.01 7.26 6.81
C LEU A 4 -10.36 8.73 7.05
N ILE A 5 -9.61 9.37 7.94
CA ILE A 5 -9.70 10.80 8.19
C ILE A 5 -8.39 11.50 7.82
N ARG A 6 -8.49 12.77 7.45
CA ARG A 6 -7.35 13.64 7.17
C ARG A 6 -7.60 15.03 7.75
N GLY A 7 -6.56 15.64 8.28
CA GLY A 7 -6.70 16.96 8.89
C GLY A 7 -5.39 17.65 9.18
N ILE A 8 -5.51 18.74 9.93
CA ILE A 8 -4.39 19.59 10.32
C ILE A 8 -4.61 20.09 11.75
N SER A 9 -3.53 20.30 12.51
CA SER A 9 -3.60 20.96 13.81
C SER A 9 -4.08 22.42 13.67
N GLU A 10 -4.73 22.98 14.70
CA GLU A 10 -5.27 24.34 14.68
C GLU A 10 -4.22 25.41 14.32
N ASN A 11 -3.00 25.22 14.78
CA ASN A 11 -1.87 26.12 14.49
C ASN A 11 -1.23 25.89 13.11
N GLY A 12 -1.70 24.90 12.35
CA GLY A 12 -1.15 24.55 11.04
C GLY A 12 0.22 23.86 11.06
N GLY A 13 0.73 23.47 12.22
CA GLY A 13 2.08 22.89 12.35
C GLY A 13 2.17 21.40 12.08
N VAL A 14 1.06 20.67 12.14
CA VAL A 14 1.03 19.21 11.96
C VAL A 14 -0.12 18.81 11.03
N VAL A 15 0.21 18.15 9.91
CA VAL A 15 -0.77 17.47 9.06
C VAL A 15 -0.89 16.03 9.53
N PHE A 16 -2.10 15.48 9.52
CA PHE A 16 -2.35 14.12 9.96
C PHE A 16 -3.32 13.37 9.05
N CYS A 17 -3.17 12.06 9.02
CA CYS A 17 -4.20 11.14 8.56
C CYS A 17 -4.23 9.90 9.46
N GLY A 18 -5.41 9.35 9.64
CA GLY A 18 -5.65 8.14 10.42
C GLY A 18 -6.67 7.24 9.74
N VAL A 19 -6.53 5.93 9.87
CA VAL A 19 -7.41 4.95 9.22
C VAL A 19 -7.69 3.75 10.12
N ASP A 20 -8.94 3.33 10.15
CA ASP A 20 -9.34 1.96 10.46
C ASP A 20 -9.39 1.18 9.15
N SER A 21 -8.44 0.30 8.92
CA SER A 21 -8.30 -0.51 7.70
C SER A 21 -8.73 -1.95 7.88
N THR A 22 -9.49 -2.27 8.95
CA THR A 22 -9.86 -3.64 9.32
C THR A 22 -10.49 -4.40 8.15
N GLU A 23 -11.48 -3.84 7.47
CA GLU A 23 -12.15 -4.50 6.34
C GLU A 23 -11.24 -4.63 5.10
N VAL A 24 -10.34 -3.68 4.90
CA VAL A 24 -9.32 -3.76 3.83
C VAL A 24 -8.42 -4.98 4.05
N VAL A 25 -7.92 -5.14 5.29
CA VAL A 25 -6.99 -6.22 5.62
C VAL A 25 -7.71 -7.58 5.64
N ARG A 26 -8.97 -7.63 6.13
CA ARG A 26 -9.81 -8.84 6.03
C ARG A 26 -10.01 -9.28 4.58
N THR A 27 -10.32 -8.33 3.69
CA THR A 27 -10.46 -8.62 2.26
C THR A 27 -9.17 -9.16 1.66
N ALA A 28 -8.02 -8.57 2.01
CA ALA A 28 -6.71 -9.03 1.54
C ALA A 28 -6.40 -10.45 2.06
N GLU A 29 -6.65 -10.74 3.34
CA GLU A 29 -6.48 -12.07 3.93
C GLU A 29 -7.33 -13.11 3.20
N GLN A 30 -8.61 -12.83 2.98
CA GLN A 30 -9.53 -13.74 2.27
C GLN A 30 -9.12 -13.99 0.82
N LEU A 31 -8.61 -12.98 0.11
CA LEU A 31 -8.16 -13.11 -1.27
C LEU A 31 -6.85 -13.93 -1.37
N HIS A 32 -5.89 -13.66 -0.49
CA HIS A 32 -4.55 -14.22 -0.57
C HIS A 32 -4.33 -15.42 0.36
N HIS A 33 -5.28 -15.74 1.24
CA HIS A 33 -5.21 -16.83 2.23
C HIS A 33 -3.90 -16.77 3.04
N THR A 34 -3.56 -15.59 3.55
CA THR A 34 -2.29 -15.34 4.22
C THR A 34 -2.25 -15.94 5.63
N SER A 35 -1.07 -16.47 6.04
CA SER A 35 -0.80 -16.81 7.44
C SER A 35 -0.85 -15.55 8.33
N ALA A 36 -0.94 -15.71 9.66
CA ALA A 36 -1.04 -14.59 10.59
C ALA A 36 0.09 -13.56 10.40
N THR A 37 1.33 -14.01 10.26
CA THR A 37 2.49 -13.12 10.07
C THR A 37 2.45 -12.41 8.72
N CYS A 38 2.04 -13.12 7.67
CA CYS A 38 1.88 -12.53 6.33
C CYS A 38 0.70 -11.55 6.26
N SER A 39 -0.41 -11.84 6.95
CA SER A 39 -1.54 -10.92 7.11
C SER A 39 -1.12 -9.63 7.80
N ALA A 40 -0.29 -9.72 8.84
CA ALA A 40 0.25 -8.56 9.53
C ALA A 40 1.20 -7.75 8.61
N ALA A 41 2.08 -8.41 7.84
CA ALA A 41 3.01 -7.77 6.92
C ALA A 41 2.26 -7.04 5.79
N LEU A 42 1.39 -7.76 5.06
CA LEU A 42 0.61 -7.19 3.96
C LEU A 42 -0.37 -6.12 4.46
N GLY A 43 -1.05 -6.38 5.58
CA GLY A 43 -2.02 -5.46 6.16
C GLY A 43 -1.39 -4.14 6.60
N ARG A 44 -0.21 -4.17 7.24
CA ARG A 44 0.52 -2.94 7.57
C ARG A 44 0.92 -2.17 6.31
N LEU A 45 1.39 -2.86 5.26
CA LEU A 45 1.77 -2.19 4.02
C LEU A 45 0.56 -1.56 3.30
N LEU A 46 -0.59 -2.26 3.27
CA LEU A 46 -1.85 -1.74 2.74
C LEU A 46 -2.32 -0.52 3.52
N THR A 47 -2.29 -0.60 4.87
CA THR A 47 -2.64 0.54 5.74
C THR A 47 -1.73 1.73 5.49
N GLY A 48 -0.42 1.52 5.45
CA GLY A 48 0.56 2.57 5.15
C GLY A 48 0.35 3.17 3.75
N ALA A 49 0.06 2.34 2.74
CA ALA A 49 -0.26 2.79 1.39
C ALA A 49 -1.53 3.67 1.38
N SER A 50 -2.61 3.25 2.05
CA SER A 50 -3.86 4.02 2.16
C SER A 50 -3.62 5.41 2.77
N LEU A 51 -2.87 5.47 3.87
CA LEU A 51 -2.49 6.74 4.51
C LEU A 51 -1.68 7.63 3.55
N MET A 52 -0.67 7.07 2.87
CA MET A 52 0.16 7.83 1.92
C MET A 52 -0.65 8.29 0.70
N GLY A 53 -1.54 7.44 0.19
CA GLY A 53 -2.44 7.76 -0.93
C GLY A 53 -3.37 8.93 -0.60
N SER A 54 -3.96 8.92 0.60
CA SER A 54 -4.85 9.99 1.06
C SER A 54 -4.18 11.38 1.10
N MET A 55 -2.86 11.43 1.13
CA MET A 55 -2.09 12.68 1.14
C MET A 55 -1.71 13.17 -0.27
N LEU A 56 -2.05 12.44 -1.32
CA LEU A 56 -1.89 12.88 -2.71
C LEU A 56 -2.82 14.05 -3.02
N LYS A 57 -2.43 14.86 -4.01
CA LYS A 57 -3.18 16.07 -4.38
C LYS A 57 -4.40 15.74 -5.21
N ASP A 58 -4.26 14.78 -6.13
CA ASP A 58 -5.31 14.40 -7.08
C ASP A 58 -5.71 12.93 -6.85
N ASP A 59 -7.01 12.65 -6.92
CA ASP A 59 -7.54 11.29 -6.76
C ASP A 59 -7.03 10.32 -7.84
N GLY A 60 -6.60 10.85 -8.98
CA GLY A 60 -6.01 10.08 -10.07
C GLY A 60 -4.53 9.75 -9.92
N ASP A 61 -3.83 10.39 -8.99
CA ASP A 61 -2.45 10.08 -8.68
C ASP A 61 -2.35 8.72 -8.00
N SER A 62 -1.19 8.08 -8.07
CA SER A 62 -1.01 6.77 -7.45
C SER A 62 0.35 6.60 -6.79
N ILE A 63 0.39 5.72 -5.80
CA ILE A 63 1.61 5.28 -5.14
C ILE A 63 1.67 3.76 -5.18
N THR A 64 2.84 3.22 -5.53
CA THR A 64 3.17 1.82 -5.33
C THR A 64 4.29 1.71 -4.30
N LEU A 65 4.03 0.95 -3.25
CA LEU A 65 5.01 0.55 -2.23
C LEU A 65 5.47 -0.87 -2.53
N ARG A 66 6.78 -1.07 -2.58
CA ARG A 66 7.39 -2.39 -2.77
C ARG A 66 8.43 -2.61 -1.67
N VAL A 67 8.20 -3.60 -0.84
CA VAL A 67 9.13 -4.01 0.23
C VAL A 67 9.77 -5.33 -0.18
N ALA A 68 11.09 -5.33 -0.28
CA ALA A 68 11.89 -6.51 -0.63
C ALA A 68 13.04 -6.63 0.38
N GLY A 69 12.77 -7.26 1.51
CA GLY A 69 13.71 -7.34 2.63
C GLY A 69 14.61 -8.58 2.64
N GLY A 70 14.40 -9.51 1.69
CA GLY A 70 15.15 -10.77 1.62
C GLY A 70 14.72 -11.82 2.65
N GLY A 71 13.60 -11.60 3.33
CA GLY A 71 12.98 -12.56 4.23
C GLY A 71 12.12 -13.60 3.48
N PRO A 72 11.60 -14.60 4.21
CA PRO A 72 10.87 -15.72 3.61
C PRO A 72 9.55 -15.33 2.92
N THR A 73 8.94 -14.18 3.22
CA THR A 73 7.73 -13.70 2.53
C THR A 73 7.98 -13.30 1.08
N GLY A 74 9.24 -13.13 0.68
CA GLY A 74 9.58 -12.56 -0.62
C GLY A 74 9.25 -11.06 -0.65
N THR A 75 8.70 -10.60 -1.78
CA THR A 75 8.31 -9.20 -1.95
C THR A 75 6.88 -8.99 -1.48
N VAL A 76 6.63 -7.88 -0.79
CA VAL A 76 5.30 -7.39 -0.44
C VAL A 76 5.04 -6.11 -1.22
N VAL A 77 3.90 -6.04 -1.90
CA VAL A 77 3.52 -4.89 -2.74
C VAL A 77 2.16 -4.36 -2.31
N ALA A 78 2.03 -3.05 -2.23
CA ALA A 78 0.76 -2.35 -2.08
C ALA A 78 0.69 -1.17 -3.04
N CYS A 79 -0.45 -1.02 -3.69
CA CYS A 79 -0.75 0.11 -4.57
C CYS A 79 -1.95 0.87 -4.02
N THR A 80 -1.93 2.18 -4.16
CA THR A 80 -3.01 3.08 -3.73
C THR A 80 -3.22 4.18 -4.75
N ASP A 81 -4.40 4.76 -4.75
CA ASP A 81 -4.73 6.00 -5.46
C ASP A 81 -4.93 7.17 -4.47
N GLY A 82 -5.21 8.37 -4.98
CA GLY A 82 -5.46 9.56 -4.17
C GLY A 82 -6.74 9.50 -3.34
N THR A 83 -7.61 8.52 -3.58
CA THR A 83 -8.80 8.27 -2.74
C THR A 83 -8.48 7.48 -1.48
N GLY A 84 -7.28 6.87 -1.39
CA GLY A 84 -6.86 5.99 -0.31
C GLY A 84 -7.32 4.54 -0.46
N ASN A 85 -7.99 4.18 -1.57
CA ASN A 85 -8.27 2.79 -1.89
C ASN A 85 -6.97 2.04 -2.20
N VAL A 86 -6.92 0.76 -1.83
CA VAL A 86 -5.68 -0.01 -1.95
C VAL A 86 -5.91 -1.38 -2.58
N LYS A 87 -4.85 -1.92 -3.15
CA LYS A 87 -4.68 -3.32 -3.52
C LYS A 87 -3.25 -3.74 -3.24
N GLY A 88 -3.01 -5.01 -2.97
CA GLY A 88 -1.65 -5.48 -2.69
C GLY A 88 -1.54 -6.99 -2.83
N CYS A 89 -0.32 -7.48 -2.78
CA CYS A 89 0.00 -8.90 -2.81
C CYS A 89 1.31 -9.19 -2.09
N ILE A 90 1.56 -10.46 -1.82
CA ILE A 90 2.76 -10.98 -1.16
C ILE A 90 3.20 -12.24 -1.89
N ASP A 91 4.51 -12.38 -2.15
CA ASP A 91 5.02 -13.51 -2.96
C ASP A 91 4.74 -14.86 -2.30
N HIS A 92 4.98 -14.96 -0.97
CA HIS A 92 4.80 -16.19 -0.21
C HIS A 92 3.83 -15.95 0.94
N PRO A 93 2.52 -16.21 0.73
CA PRO A 93 1.48 -15.86 1.70
C PRO A 93 1.41 -16.78 2.94
N LEU A 94 2.08 -17.93 2.94
CA LEU A 94 1.99 -18.97 3.97
C LEU A 94 3.29 -19.12 4.77
N VAL A 95 3.90 -18.00 5.16
CA VAL A 95 5.09 -18.01 6.01
C VAL A 95 4.68 -17.94 7.48
N GLU A 96 5.12 -18.91 8.27
CA GLU A 96 4.93 -18.96 9.70
C GLU A 96 6.27 -18.86 10.42
N LEU A 97 6.36 -17.97 11.38
CA LEU A 97 7.51 -17.81 12.27
C LEU A 97 7.07 -17.91 13.73
N PRO A 98 7.96 -18.35 14.63
CA PRO A 98 7.69 -18.28 16.07
C PRO A 98 7.39 -16.85 16.48
N LEU A 99 6.52 -16.68 17.47
CA LEU A 99 6.27 -15.37 18.06
C LEU A 99 7.55 -14.80 18.67
N LYS A 100 7.69 -13.49 18.65
CA LYS A 100 8.73 -12.78 19.39
C LYS A 100 8.59 -13.03 20.91
N ALA A 101 9.67 -12.77 21.67
CA ALA A 101 9.66 -12.94 23.13
C ALA A 101 8.56 -12.13 23.85
N ASN A 102 8.08 -11.06 23.25
CA ASN A 102 6.96 -10.24 23.74
C ASN A 102 5.58 -10.75 23.31
N GLY A 103 5.48 -11.91 22.66
CA GLY A 103 4.23 -12.51 22.18
C GLY A 103 3.70 -11.94 20.86
N HIS A 104 4.41 -11.03 20.21
CA HIS A 104 4.00 -10.43 18.93
C HIS A 104 4.47 -11.29 17.74
N LEU A 105 3.74 -11.16 16.62
CA LEU A 105 4.14 -11.74 15.33
C LEU A 105 5.48 -11.14 14.87
N ASP A 106 6.37 -11.98 14.35
CA ASP A 106 7.69 -11.54 13.86
C ASP A 106 7.61 -11.10 12.39
N VAL A 107 6.99 -9.94 12.17
CA VAL A 107 6.84 -9.35 10.84
C VAL A 107 8.20 -9.00 10.24
N GLY A 108 9.07 -8.38 11.05
CA GLY A 108 10.43 -8.03 10.60
C GLY A 108 11.27 -9.23 10.21
N GLY A 109 11.15 -10.36 10.94
CA GLY A 109 11.79 -11.62 10.56
C GLY A 109 11.23 -12.22 9.27
N ALA A 110 9.93 -12.12 9.06
CA ALA A 110 9.25 -12.62 7.86
C ALA A 110 9.58 -11.80 6.60
N VAL A 111 9.54 -10.49 6.69
CA VAL A 111 9.86 -9.54 5.60
C VAL A 111 11.37 -9.50 5.33
N GLY A 112 12.17 -9.56 6.41
CA GLY A 112 13.62 -9.34 6.35
C GLY A 112 13.96 -7.85 6.33
N LYS A 113 15.23 -7.56 6.58
CA LYS A 113 15.75 -6.17 6.63
C LYS A 113 16.96 -5.92 5.73
N ASN A 114 17.42 -6.96 5.02
CA ASN A 114 18.58 -6.87 4.14
C ASN A 114 18.18 -6.48 2.72
N GLY A 115 17.40 -5.43 2.59
CA GLY A 115 16.86 -4.99 1.32
C GLY A 115 16.33 -3.57 1.37
N VAL A 116 15.33 -3.29 0.55
CA VAL A 116 14.87 -1.92 0.31
C VAL A 116 13.35 -1.78 0.31
N LEU A 117 12.89 -0.62 0.75
CA LEU A 117 11.58 -0.08 0.45
C LEU A 117 11.71 0.81 -0.79
N THR A 118 10.92 0.51 -1.82
CA THR A 118 10.79 1.34 -3.03
C THR A 118 9.41 1.97 -3.04
N VAL A 119 9.36 3.27 -3.24
CA VAL A 119 8.13 4.07 -3.38
C VAL A 119 8.10 4.65 -4.78
N ILE A 120 7.10 4.28 -5.57
CA ILE A 120 6.88 4.77 -6.92
C ILE A 120 5.65 5.66 -6.89
N ARG A 121 5.80 6.93 -7.29
CA ARG A 121 4.71 7.92 -7.38
C ARG A 121 4.45 8.28 -8.83
N ASP A 122 3.23 8.10 -9.28
CA ASP A 122 2.77 8.49 -10.60
C ASP A 122 1.71 9.59 -10.45
N ASN A 123 2.02 10.79 -10.91
CA ASN A 123 1.14 11.96 -10.85
C ASN A 123 0.51 12.32 -12.21
N ARG A 124 0.58 11.42 -13.19
CA ARG A 124 0.02 11.57 -14.56
C ARG A 124 0.43 12.83 -15.34
N LEU A 125 1.03 13.81 -14.67
CA LEU A 125 1.52 15.05 -15.28
C LEU A 125 2.94 14.91 -15.81
N GLN A 126 3.69 13.96 -15.28
CA GLN A 126 5.05 13.65 -15.68
C GLN A 126 5.06 12.44 -16.63
N LYS A 127 6.02 12.42 -17.55
CA LYS A 127 6.17 11.29 -18.48
C LYS A 127 6.60 9.99 -17.80
N GLU A 128 7.32 10.11 -16.68
CA GLU A 128 7.87 8.98 -15.92
C GLU A 128 7.52 9.14 -14.44
N PRO A 129 7.19 8.04 -13.76
CA PRO A 129 6.96 8.05 -12.32
C PRO A 129 8.23 8.46 -11.56
N THR A 130 8.05 9.11 -10.42
CA THR A 130 9.16 9.39 -9.49
C THR A 130 9.39 8.15 -8.62
N VAL A 131 10.64 7.73 -8.49
CA VAL A 131 11.04 6.56 -7.70
C VAL A 131 11.95 6.97 -6.56
N GLY A 132 11.51 6.75 -5.33
CA GLY A 132 12.31 6.84 -4.11
C GLY A 132 12.66 5.45 -3.59
N GLN A 133 13.88 5.27 -3.09
CA GLN A 133 14.33 4.00 -2.54
C GLN A 133 15.18 4.21 -1.29
N VAL A 134 14.88 3.48 -0.22
CA VAL A 134 15.64 3.52 1.04
C VAL A 134 15.91 2.11 1.54
N PRO A 135 17.05 1.88 2.22
CA PRO A 135 17.28 0.63 2.93
C PRO A 135 16.21 0.41 4.00
N LEU A 136 15.81 -0.86 4.19
CA LEU A 136 14.93 -1.22 5.31
C LEU A 136 15.68 -1.08 6.63
N VAL A 137 14.97 -0.58 7.65
CA VAL A 137 15.46 -0.42 9.02
C VAL A 137 15.19 -1.70 9.82
N SER A 138 13.94 -2.16 9.81
CA SER A 138 13.51 -3.29 10.62
C SER A 138 12.68 -4.34 9.89
N GLY A 139 12.06 -3.99 8.76
CA GLY A 139 11.06 -4.83 8.09
C GLY A 139 9.70 -4.87 8.79
N GLU A 140 9.50 -4.07 9.86
CA GLU A 140 8.21 -3.92 10.57
C GLU A 140 7.23 -2.99 9.84
N ILE A 141 7.62 -2.46 8.69
CA ILE A 141 6.87 -1.58 7.77
C ILE A 141 6.71 -0.14 8.29
N ALA A 142 6.19 0.08 9.51
CA ALA A 142 5.96 1.43 10.03
C ALA A 142 7.27 2.22 10.18
N GLU A 143 8.31 1.60 10.72
CA GLU A 143 9.64 2.19 10.87
C GLU A 143 10.30 2.43 9.50
N ASP A 144 10.08 1.52 8.55
CA ASP A 144 10.61 1.63 7.19
C ASP A 144 9.96 2.78 6.41
N LEU A 145 8.65 3.00 6.58
CA LEU A 145 7.94 4.16 6.03
C LEU A 145 8.40 5.47 6.69
N THR A 146 8.60 5.48 8.02
CA THR A 146 9.16 6.63 8.72
C THR A 146 10.55 6.98 8.18
N ALA A 147 11.40 5.98 7.98
CA ALA A 147 12.73 6.15 7.38
C ALA A 147 12.67 6.69 5.95
N TYR A 148 11.70 6.21 5.14
CA TYR A 148 11.48 6.75 3.79
C TYR A 148 11.18 8.25 3.82
N TYR A 149 10.27 8.69 4.67
CA TYR A 149 9.97 10.12 4.80
C TYR A 149 11.17 10.93 5.27
N ALA A 150 11.94 10.40 6.23
CA ALA A 150 13.11 11.08 6.76
C ALA A 150 14.25 11.22 5.71
N TYR A 151 14.56 10.15 4.97
CA TYR A 151 15.73 10.12 4.09
C TYR A 151 15.41 10.54 2.65
N SER A 152 14.24 10.18 2.13
CA SER A 152 13.87 10.46 0.74
C SER A 152 13.07 11.75 0.61
N GLU A 153 12.06 11.95 1.45
CA GLU A 153 11.19 13.14 1.38
C GLU A 153 11.69 14.30 2.23
N GLN A 154 12.56 14.03 3.21
CA GLN A 154 13.08 15.01 4.17
C GLN A 154 11.96 15.70 4.98
N VAL A 155 10.90 14.98 5.29
CA VAL A 155 9.76 15.43 6.08
C VAL A 155 9.74 14.66 7.39
N PRO A 156 9.85 15.33 8.55
CA PRO A 156 9.71 14.68 9.85
C PRO A 156 8.32 14.06 9.98
N THR A 157 8.29 12.74 10.11
CA THR A 157 7.05 11.95 10.05
C THR A 157 7.01 10.91 11.16
N VAL A 158 5.86 10.77 11.81
CA VAL A 158 5.53 9.64 12.66
C VAL A 158 4.57 8.74 11.91
N CYS A 159 4.90 7.45 11.81
CA CYS A 159 4.03 6.43 11.23
C CYS A 159 3.81 5.32 12.27
N ALA A 160 2.56 5.04 12.60
CA ALA A 160 2.18 3.95 13.47
C ALA A 160 1.15 3.06 12.74
N LEU A 161 1.44 1.76 12.67
CA LEU A 161 0.63 0.77 12.00
C LEU A 161 0.40 -0.43 12.91
N GLY A 162 -0.79 -0.99 12.88
CA GLY A 162 -1.12 -2.17 13.66
C GLY A 162 -2.06 -3.11 12.90
N VAL A 163 -1.80 -4.40 13.00
CA VAL A 163 -2.70 -5.48 12.58
C VAL A 163 -2.72 -6.50 13.69
N LEU A 164 -3.90 -6.79 14.21
CA LEU A 164 -4.13 -7.83 15.21
C LEU A 164 -4.83 -9.00 14.53
N VAL A 165 -4.19 -10.15 14.60
CA VAL A 165 -4.75 -11.44 14.16
C VAL A 165 -5.19 -12.20 15.42
N ASP A 166 -6.41 -12.68 15.43
CA ASP A 166 -6.96 -13.44 16.53
C ASP A 166 -6.46 -14.90 16.52
N THR A 167 -6.72 -15.64 17.58
CA THR A 167 -6.29 -17.05 17.71
C THR A 167 -6.94 -17.99 16.70
N ASP A 168 -8.09 -17.60 16.13
CA ASP A 168 -8.76 -18.30 15.04
C ASP A 168 -8.22 -17.92 13.65
N LEU A 169 -7.13 -17.15 13.60
CA LEU A 169 -6.45 -16.62 12.40
C LEU A 169 -7.25 -15.56 11.64
N THR A 170 -8.36 -15.06 12.17
CA THR A 170 -9.09 -13.94 11.56
C THR A 170 -8.47 -12.60 11.94
N ILE A 171 -8.69 -11.59 11.12
CA ILE A 171 -8.25 -10.22 11.41
C ILE A 171 -9.21 -9.59 12.42
N ALA A 172 -8.77 -9.41 13.66
CA ALA A 172 -9.54 -8.75 14.71
C ALA A 172 -9.68 -7.25 14.42
N CYS A 173 -8.56 -6.56 14.22
CA CYS A 173 -8.53 -5.16 13.82
C CYS A 173 -7.24 -4.82 13.07
N ALA A 174 -7.29 -3.78 12.25
CA ALA A 174 -6.14 -3.21 11.55
C ALA A 174 -6.33 -1.71 11.36
N GLY A 175 -5.25 -0.94 11.43
CA GLY A 175 -5.30 0.49 11.22
C GLY A 175 -3.96 1.15 11.46
N GLY A 176 -3.98 2.47 11.45
CA GLY A 176 -2.78 3.25 11.67
C GLY A 176 -2.99 4.74 11.48
N PHE A 177 -1.92 5.47 11.66
CA PHE A 177 -1.90 6.89 11.41
C PHE A 177 -0.52 7.36 10.91
N LEU A 178 -0.52 8.52 10.30
CA LEU A 178 0.66 9.22 9.84
C LEU A 178 0.53 10.69 10.21
N LEU A 179 1.56 11.22 10.87
CA LEU A 179 1.67 12.63 11.27
C LEU A 179 2.89 13.23 10.60
N GLN A 180 2.75 14.43 10.02
CA GLN A 180 3.86 15.14 9.40
C GLN A 180 3.98 16.54 9.99
N LEU A 181 5.18 16.86 10.48
CA LEU A 181 5.51 18.20 10.91
C LEU A 181 5.75 19.10 9.69
N LEU A 182 5.05 20.22 9.65
CA LEU A 182 5.26 21.24 8.64
C LEU A 182 6.41 22.19 9.01
N PRO A 183 7.05 22.84 8.02
CA PRO A 183 8.07 23.83 8.29
C PRO A 183 7.56 24.93 9.22
N GLY A 184 8.28 25.17 10.30
CA GLY A 184 7.91 26.18 11.31
C GLY A 184 7.42 25.61 12.65
N ALA A 185 7.27 24.27 12.77
CA ALA A 185 7.04 23.65 14.07
C ALA A 185 8.18 23.97 15.05
N THR A 186 7.83 24.34 16.26
CA THR A 186 8.80 24.70 17.32
C THR A 186 9.33 23.47 18.04
N ASP A 187 10.51 23.57 18.66
CA ASP A 187 11.07 22.47 19.47
C ASP A 187 10.14 22.06 20.61
N ALA A 188 9.35 22.97 21.15
CA ALA A 188 8.35 22.67 22.18
C ALA A 188 7.21 21.80 21.64
N GLU A 189 6.73 22.08 20.43
CA GLU A 189 5.70 21.27 19.75
C GLU A 189 6.23 19.89 19.39
N ILE A 190 7.46 19.80 18.91
CA ILE A 190 8.11 18.50 18.63
C ILE A 190 8.17 17.67 19.90
N THR A 191 8.69 18.26 20.99
CA THR A 191 8.79 17.57 22.29
C THR A 191 7.43 17.12 22.81
N GLN A 192 6.39 17.96 22.68
CA GLN A 192 5.03 17.62 23.11
C GLN A 192 4.47 16.45 22.29
N LEU A 193 4.68 16.47 20.97
CA LEU A 193 4.24 15.38 20.09
C LEU A 193 4.93 14.06 20.44
N GLU A 194 6.24 14.08 20.65
CA GLU A 194 7.01 12.90 21.08
C GLU A 194 6.48 12.32 22.39
N GLN A 195 6.18 13.18 23.37
CA GLN A 195 5.60 12.75 24.65
C GLN A 195 4.22 12.12 24.49
N ASN A 196 3.37 12.72 23.67
CA ASN A 196 2.03 12.19 23.38
C ASN A 196 2.13 10.80 22.76
N ILE A 197 2.96 10.64 21.72
CA ILE A 197 3.14 9.37 21.01
C ILE A 197 3.73 8.29 21.95
N ALA A 198 4.71 8.64 22.77
CA ALA A 198 5.32 7.72 23.73
C ALA A 198 4.34 7.24 24.81
N ALA A 199 3.32 8.04 25.14
CA ALA A 199 2.30 7.72 26.14
C ALA A 199 1.09 6.98 25.55
N MET A 200 0.96 6.91 24.20
CA MET A 200 -0.18 6.26 23.55
C MET A 200 -0.14 4.73 23.71
N PRO A 201 -1.30 4.09 23.93
CA PRO A 201 -1.45 2.66 23.68
C PRO A 201 -1.19 2.34 22.21
N SER A 202 -0.91 1.07 21.90
CA SER A 202 -0.74 0.65 20.49
C SER A 202 -2.02 0.87 19.68
N VAL A 203 -1.86 1.05 18.37
CA VAL A 203 -2.99 1.20 17.44
C VAL A 203 -4.00 0.05 17.58
N THR A 204 -3.51 -1.18 17.73
CA THR A 204 -4.38 -2.35 17.87
C THR A 204 -5.11 -2.42 19.20
N GLU A 205 -4.52 -1.93 20.27
CA GLU A 205 -5.21 -1.80 21.57
C GLU A 205 -6.35 -0.79 21.48
N LEU A 206 -6.09 0.38 20.91
CA LEU A 206 -7.09 1.44 20.71
C LEU A 206 -8.26 0.96 19.85
N LEU A 207 -7.98 0.34 18.71
CA LEU A 207 -9.02 -0.19 17.82
C LEU A 207 -9.84 -1.30 18.50
N ARG A 208 -9.19 -2.18 19.27
CA ARG A 208 -9.88 -3.24 20.03
C ARG A 208 -10.78 -2.67 21.10
N GLU A 209 -10.47 -1.53 21.68
CA GLU A 209 -11.31 -0.77 22.60
C GLU A 209 -12.46 -0.02 21.92
N GLY A 210 -12.55 -0.10 20.59
CA GLY A 210 -13.57 0.59 19.78
C GLY A 210 -13.27 2.07 19.52
N LYS A 211 -12.02 2.49 19.68
CA LYS A 211 -11.58 3.84 19.34
C LYS A 211 -11.58 4.05 17.85
N THR A 212 -12.03 5.22 17.43
CA THR A 212 -12.05 5.65 16.03
C THR A 212 -10.69 6.23 15.59
N PRO A 213 -10.43 6.41 14.28
CA PRO A 213 -9.28 7.16 13.82
C PRO A 213 -9.21 8.58 14.39
N GLU A 214 -10.35 9.23 14.59
CA GLU A 214 -10.42 10.55 15.23
C GLU A 214 -10.00 10.51 16.71
N ASP A 215 -10.44 9.50 17.46
CA ASP A 215 -10.00 9.30 18.85
C ASP A 215 -8.48 9.12 18.92
N MET A 216 -7.90 8.33 17.99
CA MET A 216 -6.44 8.14 17.93
C MET A 216 -5.73 9.46 17.66
N MET A 217 -6.25 10.30 16.75
CA MET A 217 -5.65 11.61 16.45
C MET A 217 -5.78 12.58 17.62
N ASN A 218 -6.91 12.57 18.32
CA ASN A 218 -7.10 13.39 19.53
C ASN A 218 -6.11 13.00 20.64
N LEU A 219 -5.74 11.73 20.77
CA LEU A 219 -4.68 11.28 21.70
C LEU A 219 -3.29 11.70 21.22
N ALA A 220 -2.94 11.42 19.97
CA ALA A 220 -1.63 11.72 19.41
C ALA A 220 -1.34 13.23 19.39
N LEU A 221 -2.35 14.03 19.09
CA LEU A 221 -2.28 15.49 18.98
C LEU A 221 -2.89 16.20 20.18
N ALA A 222 -2.81 15.60 21.38
CA ALA A 222 -3.25 16.26 22.61
C ALA A 222 -2.51 17.59 22.80
N GLY A 223 -3.26 18.68 22.94
CA GLY A 223 -2.73 20.06 23.02
C GLY A 223 -2.54 20.77 21.67
N PHE A 224 -2.77 20.09 20.53
CA PHE A 224 -2.66 20.68 19.19
C PHE A 224 -4.01 21.02 18.54
N ASN A 225 -5.13 20.64 19.18
CA ASN A 225 -6.49 20.84 18.69
C ASN A 225 -6.64 20.37 17.22
N PRO A 226 -6.60 19.05 16.94
CA PRO A 226 -6.69 18.54 15.58
C PRO A 226 -8.05 18.88 14.96
N ASN A 227 -8.00 19.37 13.71
CA ASN A 227 -9.19 19.67 12.91
C ASN A 227 -9.26 18.69 11.74
N VAL A 228 -10.29 17.86 11.70
CA VAL A 228 -10.58 16.94 10.61
C VAL A 228 -11.13 17.73 9.44
N LEU A 229 -10.47 17.67 8.30
CA LEU A 229 -10.82 18.37 7.07
C LEU A 229 -11.54 17.49 6.06
N ASP A 230 -11.29 16.19 6.12
CA ASP A 230 -11.82 15.22 5.16
C ASP A 230 -11.99 13.86 5.83
N GLU A 231 -13.10 13.19 5.50
CA GLU A 231 -13.43 11.85 5.94
C GLU A 231 -13.97 11.06 4.77
N ARG A 232 -13.45 9.85 4.57
CA ARG A 232 -13.83 8.99 3.44
C ARG A 232 -13.77 7.52 3.78
N GLU A 233 -14.60 6.73 3.11
CA GLU A 233 -14.48 5.28 3.13
C GLU A 233 -13.35 4.83 2.22
N VAL A 234 -12.58 3.85 2.69
CA VAL A 234 -11.53 3.19 1.92
C VAL A 234 -11.78 1.69 1.85
N GLN A 235 -11.37 1.08 0.76
CA GLN A 235 -11.60 -0.33 0.51
C GLN A 235 -10.43 -0.99 -0.23
N TYR A 236 -10.37 -2.31 -0.14
CA TYR A 236 -9.52 -3.09 -1.03
C TYR A 236 -10.17 -3.09 -2.41
N LYS A 237 -9.55 -2.42 -3.38
CA LYS A 237 -10.13 -2.20 -4.71
C LYS A 237 -9.12 -2.52 -5.80
N CYS A 238 -9.38 -3.57 -6.55
CA CYS A 238 -8.63 -3.89 -7.75
C CYS A 238 -9.33 -3.33 -8.99
N ASP A 239 -8.58 -2.65 -9.84
CA ASP A 239 -9.02 -2.02 -11.08
C ASP A 239 -8.61 -2.84 -12.33
N CYS A 240 -8.32 -4.13 -12.17
CA CYS A 240 -8.05 -5.01 -13.30
C CYS A 240 -9.32 -5.23 -14.15
N SER A 241 -9.13 -5.39 -15.45
CA SER A 241 -10.19 -5.75 -16.38
C SER A 241 -9.66 -6.63 -17.52
N ALA A 242 -10.57 -7.28 -18.26
CA ALA A 242 -10.20 -8.07 -19.42
C ALA A 242 -9.51 -7.20 -20.48
N GLU A 243 -10.02 -5.99 -20.70
CA GLU A 243 -9.48 -5.04 -21.69
C GLU A 243 -8.04 -4.64 -21.35
N ARG A 244 -7.76 -4.26 -20.09
CA ARG A 244 -6.41 -3.91 -19.64
C ARG A 244 -5.44 -5.09 -19.71
N THR A 245 -5.95 -6.30 -19.41
CA THR A 245 -5.16 -7.53 -19.51
C THR A 245 -4.85 -7.88 -20.95
N GLU A 246 -5.83 -7.71 -21.86
CA GLU A 246 -5.64 -7.88 -23.30
C GLU A 246 -4.59 -6.89 -23.85
N GLU A 247 -4.67 -5.62 -23.47
CA GLU A 247 -3.69 -4.58 -23.86
C GLU A 247 -2.28 -4.93 -23.38
N MET A 248 -2.16 -5.44 -22.16
CA MET A 248 -0.88 -5.90 -21.61
C MET A 248 -0.33 -7.08 -22.44
N LEU A 249 -1.14 -8.07 -22.77
CA LEU A 249 -0.73 -9.19 -23.62
C LEU A 249 -0.31 -8.72 -25.02
N LEU A 250 -1.07 -7.81 -25.65
CA LEU A 250 -0.75 -7.23 -26.93
C LEU A 250 0.58 -6.45 -26.91
N SER A 251 0.95 -5.86 -25.77
CA SER A 251 2.23 -5.13 -25.59
C SER A 251 3.46 -6.03 -25.65
N LEU A 252 3.34 -7.34 -25.43
CA LEU A 252 4.40 -8.32 -25.60
C LEU A 252 4.87 -8.41 -27.06
N GLY A 253 3.98 -8.04 -27.98
CA GLY A 253 4.21 -8.10 -29.42
C GLY A 253 4.00 -9.50 -30.02
N ARG A 254 3.81 -9.51 -31.34
CA ARG A 254 3.41 -10.70 -32.08
C ARG A 254 4.29 -11.93 -31.85
N LYS A 255 5.63 -11.75 -31.84
CA LYS A 255 6.55 -12.88 -31.70
C LYS A 255 6.43 -13.61 -30.36
N GLU A 256 6.22 -12.88 -29.26
CA GLU A 256 6.06 -13.48 -27.95
C GLU A 256 4.67 -14.11 -27.82
N LEU A 257 3.63 -13.49 -28.37
CA LEU A 257 2.28 -14.07 -28.42
C LEU A 257 2.26 -15.39 -29.23
N GLU A 258 2.98 -15.48 -30.36
CA GLU A 258 3.11 -16.72 -31.13
C GLU A 258 3.77 -17.83 -30.31
N LYS A 259 4.82 -17.52 -29.54
CA LYS A 259 5.46 -18.50 -28.63
C LYS A 259 4.52 -18.99 -27.55
N LEU A 260 3.77 -18.07 -26.92
CA LEU A 260 2.79 -18.43 -25.89
C LEU A 260 1.68 -19.31 -26.49
N ARG A 261 1.13 -18.94 -27.66
CA ARG A 261 0.12 -19.72 -28.39
C ARG A 261 0.58 -21.14 -28.71
N ASP A 262 1.83 -21.31 -29.10
CA ASP A 262 2.39 -22.62 -29.44
C ASP A 262 2.53 -23.54 -28.22
N VAL A 263 2.52 -22.97 -27.00
CA VAL A 263 2.50 -23.72 -25.74
C VAL A 263 1.06 -24.00 -25.30
N ASP A 264 0.22 -22.97 -25.27
CA ASP A 264 -1.19 -23.07 -24.88
C ASP A 264 -2.01 -22.00 -25.63
N PRO A 265 -2.88 -22.39 -26.59
CA PRO A 265 -3.68 -21.44 -27.34
C PRO A 265 -4.76 -20.75 -26.51
N ASP A 266 -5.20 -21.34 -25.37
CA ASP A 266 -6.22 -20.82 -24.46
C ASP A 266 -5.57 -20.32 -23.16
N CYS A 267 -5.00 -19.11 -23.23
CA CYS A 267 -4.24 -18.53 -22.13
C CYS A 267 -5.13 -18.09 -20.96
N GLU A 268 -4.89 -18.60 -19.76
CA GLU A 268 -5.45 -18.06 -18.52
C GLU A 268 -4.47 -17.07 -17.89
N VAL A 269 -4.92 -15.85 -17.62
CA VAL A 269 -4.18 -14.83 -16.87
C VAL A 269 -4.89 -14.59 -15.54
N VAL A 270 -4.15 -14.72 -14.44
CA VAL A 270 -4.67 -14.51 -13.10
C VAL A 270 -4.13 -13.20 -12.54
N CYS A 271 -5.01 -12.32 -12.07
CA CYS A 271 -4.60 -11.07 -11.43
C CYS A 271 -3.95 -11.35 -10.09
N HIS A 272 -2.72 -10.88 -9.88
CA HIS A 272 -1.99 -11.07 -8.62
C HIS A 272 -2.63 -10.37 -7.42
N PHE A 273 -3.44 -9.32 -7.64
CA PHE A 273 -4.07 -8.55 -6.58
C PHE A 273 -5.43 -9.10 -6.12
N CYS A 274 -6.26 -9.61 -7.03
CA CYS A 274 -7.62 -10.04 -6.69
C CYS A 274 -7.96 -11.47 -7.13
N HIS A 275 -7.01 -12.17 -7.72
CA HIS A 275 -7.13 -13.53 -8.23
C HIS A 275 -8.25 -13.74 -9.28
N THR A 276 -8.77 -12.64 -9.84
CA THR A 276 -9.69 -12.73 -10.97
C THR A 276 -8.97 -13.37 -12.16
N LYS A 277 -9.63 -14.34 -12.78
CA LYS A 277 -9.13 -15.08 -13.92
C LYS A 277 -9.71 -14.53 -15.21
N TYR A 278 -8.84 -14.31 -16.19
CA TYR A 278 -9.18 -13.88 -17.53
C TYR A 278 -8.70 -14.93 -18.53
N HIS A 279 -9.54 -15.27 -19.49
CA HIS A 279 -9.23 -16.25 -20.54
C HIS A 279 -9.15 -15.54 -21.88
N PHE A 280 -8.09 -15.84 -22.63
CA PHE A 280 -7.83 -15.25 -23.93
C PHE A 280 -7.46 -16.31 -24.97
N ASP A 281 -8.12 -16.23 -26.14
CA ASP A 281 -7.69 -16.98 -27.33
C ASP A 281 -6.47 -16.28 -27.96
N LEU A 282 -5.31 -16.89 -27.81
CA LEU A 282 -4.06 -16.35 -28.32
C LEU A 282 -4.00 -16.29 -29.86
N ASN A 283 -4.81 -17.09 -30.59
CA ASN A 283 -4.91 -16.96 -32.04
C ASN A 283 -5.48 -15.59 -32.43
N GLN A 284 -6.55 -15.17 -31.74
CA GLN A 284 -7.16 -13.86 -31.97
C GLN A 284 -6.20 -12.70 -31.57
N LEU A 285 -5.43 -12.86 -30.47
CA LEU A 285 -4.48 -11.85 -30.05
C LEU A 285 -3.30 -11.70 -31.00
N VAL A 286 -2.80 -12.80 -31.58
CA VAL A 286 -1.74 -12.77 -32.62
C VAL A 286 -2.23 -12.05 -33.88
N GLU A 287 -3.48 -12.27 -34.29
CA GLU A 287 -4.09 -11.55 -35.40
C GLU A 287 -4.22 -10.05 -35.12
N LYS A 288 -4.78 -9.68 -33.93
CA LYS A 288 -4.90 -8.27 -33.51
C LYS A 288 -3.53 -7.55 -33.44
N ALA A 289 -2.48 -8.25 -32.99
CA ALA A 289 -1.13 -7.70 -32.90
C ALA A 289 -0.51 -7.43 -34.30
N ALA A 290 -0.91 -8.21 -35.32
CA ALA A 290 -0.50 -7.99 -36.72
C ALA A 290 -1.12 -6.70 -37.28
N TYR A 291 -2.43 -6.48 -37.07
CA TYR A 291 -3.13 -5.28 -37.53
C TYR A 291 -2.63 -3.99 -36.88
N LYS A 292 -2.28 -4.00 -35.58
CA LYS A 292 -1.72 -2.81 -34.90
C LYS A 292 -0.37 -2.38 -35.50
N LYS A 293 0.42 -3.31 -35.98
CA LYS A 293 1.72 -3.01 -36.59
C LYS A 293 1.58 -2.40 -38.00
N GLU A 294 0.66 -2.94 -38.82
CA GLU A 294 0.36 -2.41 -40.14
C GLU A 294 -0.23 -1.00 -40.06
N ALA A 295 -1.13 -0.73 -39.13
CA ALA A 295 -1.71 0.60 -38.90
C ALA A 295 -0.69 1.65 -38.38
N ALA A 296 0.40 1.20 -37.73
CA ALA A 296 1.48 2.09 -37.25
C ALA A 296 2.56 2.35 -38.33
N GLU A 297 2.62 1.54 -39.39
CA GLU A 297 3.56 1.65 -40.51
C GLU A 297 2.98 2.36 -41.75
N GLU A 298 1.65 2.66 -41.77
CA GLU A 298 1.08 3.50 -42.84
C GLU A 298 1.55 4.94 -42.65
N PRO A 299 2.36 5.50 -43.61
CA PRO A 299 2.75 6.91 -43.55
C PRO A 299 1.51 7.76 -43.76
N ASN A 300 1.38 8.80 -42.93
CA ASN A 300 0.37 9.84 -43.03
C ASN A 300 0.54 10.57 -44.37
N GLU A 301 -0.08 10.07 -45.45
CA GLU A 301 -0.06 10.68 -46.78
C GLU A 301 -0.96 11.91 -46.90
N ASN A 302 -1.07 12.71 -45.85
CA ASN A 302 -1.74 14.01 -45.91
C ASN A 302 -1.01 15.00 -44.96
N ALA A 303 0.13 15.51 -45.42
CA ALA A 303 0.76 16.72 -44.91
C ALA A 303 1.03 17.68 -46.07
#